data_644b7e9c0094b61de7c67020e6696f42
#
_entry.id   644b7e9c0094b61de7c67020e6696f42
#
_cell.length_a   1.000
_cell.length_b   1.000
_cell.length_c   1.000
_cell.angle_alpha   90.00
_cell.angle_beta   90.00
_cell.angle_gamma   90.00
#
_symmetry.space_group_name_H-M   'P 1'
#
loop_
_entity.id
_entity.type
_entity.pdbx_description
1 polymer ?
#
loop_
_entity_poly.entity_id
_entity_poly.type
_entity_poly.pdbx_seq_one_letter_code
_entity_poly.pdbx_strand_id
1 'polypeptide(L)'
;MEVEEYQRIAAAEDHHWWYRNTRALMADLLRPWLANDQRILDAGCGPGGNGAWLRSHGRVVGVDVAQEALEFVRARRPETTPVRASAEQLPFEDAAFDVAVGITLLYTVHDDVAALGELARVVRSGGAMLLLEPAFESLRRGHDVTVHGRRRYRRHELARLAALSGLRVRRATYAYSFLAPPAAVLAVVERRGTNPPRGAGSDVDRRALDQVFAPLAGAERRWLIRHDVPVGTSVAVVATRD
;
A
#
# COMPACT_ATOMS: atom_id res chain seq x y z
N MET A 1 4.00 2.54 13.85
CA MET A 1 5.13 1.67 13.43
C MET A 1 6.36 2.12 14.21
N GLU A 2 7.25 1.18 14.58
CA GLU A 2 8.49 1.51 15.29
C GLU A 2 9.47 2.26 14.38
N VAL A 3 10.33 3.13 14.95
CA VAL A 3 11.27 3.98 14.19
C VAL A 3 12.26 3.15 13.38
N GLU A 4 12.74 2.05 13.96
CA GLU A 4 13.68 1.12 13.31
C GLU A 4 13.08 0.50 12.03
N GLU A 5 11.76 0.33 11.98
CA GLU A 5 11.10 -0.21 10.79
C GLU A 5 11.08 0.82 9.64
N TYR A 6 10.89 2.11 9.93
CA TYR A 6 11.06 3.17 8.91
C TYR A 6 12.47 3.18 8.33
N GLN A 7 13.51 2.99 9.16
CA GLN A 7 14.89 2.90 8.69
C GLN A 7 15.10 1.68 7.76
N ARG A 8 14.54 0.51 8.13
CA ARG A 8 14.60 -0.70 7.29
C ARG A 8 13.89 -0.50 5.95
N ILE A 9 12.68 0.06 5.99
CA ILE A 9 11.92 0.38 4.77
C ILE A 9 12.74 1.33 3.90
N ALA A 10 13.23 2.44 4.47
CA ALA A 10 14.04 3.43 3.75
C ALA A 10 15.29 2.82 3.11
N ALA A 11 15.93 1.84 3.78
CA ALA A 11 17.09 1.14 3.25
C ALA A 11 16.73 0.15 2.12
N ALA A 12 15.50 -0.36 2.07
CA ALA A 12 15.11 -1.43 1.17
C ALA A 12 14.22 -0.97 -0.01
N GLU A 13 13.44 0.09 0.14
CA GLU A 13 12.37 0.46 -0.79
C GLU A 13 12.82 0.72 -2.24
N ASP A 14 14.09 1.08 -2.44
CA ASP A 14 14.61 1.35 -3.78
C ASP A 14 15.04 0.08 -4.54
N HIS A 15 15.40 -0.99 -3.84
CA HIS A 15 15.99 -2.15 -4.47
C HIS A 15 15.26 -3.47 -4.21
N HIS A 16 14.55 -3.61 -3.10
CA HIS A 16 13.87 -4.85 -2.76
C HIS A 16 12.72 -5.16 -3.73
N TRP A 17 12.61 -6.42 -4.15
CA TRP A 17 11.70 -6.88 -5.19
C TRP A 17 10.24 -6.48 -4.94
N TRP A 18 9.76 -6.54 -3.68
CA TRP A 18 8.37 -6.26 -3.34
C TRP A 18 8.00 -4.80 -3.63
N TYR A 19 8.81 -3.84 -3.17
CA TYR A 19 8.55 -2.40 -3.42
C TYR A 19 8.61 -2.07 -4.90
N ARG A 20 9.61 -2.62 -5.62
CA ARG A 20 9.74 -2.41 -7.07
C ARG A 20 8.55 -2.98 -7.83
N ASN A 21 8.12 -4.21 -7.49
CA ASN A 21 6.99 -4.85 -8.14
C ASN A 21 5.66 -4.18 -7.75
N THR A 22 5.51 -3.72 -6.49
CA THR A 22 4.32 -2.97 -6.05
C THR A 22 4.17 -1.69 -6.86
N ARG A 23 5.23 -0.89 -7.03
CA ARG A 23 5.19 0.31 -7.89
C ARG A 23 4.84 -0.02 -9.33
N ALA A 24 5.40 -1.07 -9.89
CA ALA A 24 5.07 -1.51 -11.25
C ALA A 24 3.61 -2.00 -11.37
N LEU A 25 3.08 -2.70 -10.36
CA LEU A 25 1.68 -3.11 -10.29
C LEU A 25 0.75 -1.91 -10.19
N MET A 26 1.07 -0.92 -9.35
CA MET A 26 0.33 0.34 -9.24
C MET A 26 0.27 1.06 -10.58
N ALA A 27 1.41 1.16 -11.30
CA ALA A 27 1.47 1.75 -12.62
C ALA A 27 0.54 1.06 -13.62
N ASP A 28 0.52 -0.27 -13.63
CA ASP A 28 -0.34 -1.03 -14.52
C ASP A 28 -1.83 -0.88 -14.18
N LEU A 29 -2.16 -0.92 -12.88
CA LEU A 29 -3.54 -0.80 -12.41
C LEU A 29 -4.12 0.61 -12.57
N LEU A 30 -3.30 1.64 -12.36
CA LEU A 30 -3.71 3.04 -12.50
C LEU A 30 -3.56 3.59 -13.91
N ARG A 31 -2.95 2.86 -14.84
CA ARG A 31 -2.65 3.32 -16.22
C ARG A 31 -3.77 4.11 -16.89
N PRO A 32 -5.07 3.73 -16.81
CA PRO A 32 -6.14 4.48 -17.45
C PRO A 32 -6.37 5.89 -16.89
N TRP A 33 -5.88 6.17 -15.68
CA TRP A 33 -6.09 7.44 -14.96
C TRP A 33 -4.81 8.24 -14.75
N LEU A 34 -3.64 7.66 -15.06
CA LEU A 34 -2.37 8.38 -14.99
C LEU A 34 -2.17 9.22 -16.23
N ALA A 35 -1.91 10.50 -16.00
CA ALA A 35 -1.58 11.49 -17.01
C ALA A 35 -0.38 12.32 -16.56
N ASN A 36 0.05 13.28 -17.35
CA ASN A 36 1.09 14.22 -16.97
C ASN A 36 0.49 15.38 -16.15
N ASP A 37 1.33 16.01 -15.33
CA ASP A 37 1.01 17.22 -14.54
C ASP A 37 -0.18 17.07 -13.57
N GLN A 38 -0.33 15.89 -13.01
CA GLN A 38 -1.38 15.59 -12.02
C GLN A 38 -0.97 16.01 -10.60
N ARG A 39 -1.97 16.24 -9.75
CA ARG A 39 -1.82 16.35 -8.29
C ARG A 39 -2.07 14.97 -7.68
N ILE A 40 -1.07 14.41 -7.05
CA ILE A 40 -1.09 13.03 -6.58
C ILE A 40 -0.88 12.99 -5.07
N LEU A 41 -1.75 12.28 -4.38
CA LEU A 41 -1.65 12.01 -2.94
C LEU A 41 -1.06 10.61 -2.71
N ASP A 42 0.03 10.52 -1.98
CA ASP A 42 0.57 9.27 -1.40
C ASP A 42 0.20 9.25 0.10
N ALA A 43 -0.91 8.60 0.44
CA ALA A 43 -1.43 8.54 1.78
C ALA A 43 -0.81 7.37 2.56
N GLY A 44 -0.22 7.67 3.72
CA GLY A 44 0.65 6.73 4.44
C GLY A 44 1.98 6.54 3.69
N CYS A 45 2.61 7.62 3.26
CA CYS A 45 3.76 7.60 2.35
C CYS A 45 5.01 6.94 2.95
N GLY A 46 5.07 6.75 4.27
CA GLY A 46 6.26 6.24 4.93
C GLY A 46 7.52 7.04 4.56
N PRO A 47 8.66 6.38 4.29
CA PRO A 47 9.90 7.05 3.87
C PRO A 47 9.87 7.65 2.45
N GLY A 48 8.77 7.50 1.69
CA GLY A 48 8.51 8.20 0.43
C GLY A 48 8.91 7.45 -0.84
N GLY A 49 9.15 6.15 -0.77
CA GLY A 49 9.58 5.37 -1.94
C GLY A 49 8.63 5.39 -3.13
N ASN A 50 7.32 5.53 -2.90
CA ASN A 50 6.33 5.65 -3.97
C ASN A 50 6.40 7.03 -4.66
N GLY A 51 6.72 8.09 -3.89
CA GLY A 51 6.82 9.45 -4.40
C GLY A 51 7.79 9.58 -5.56
N ALA A 52 8.95 8.90 -5.48
CA ALA A 52 9.95 8.91 -6.55
C ALA A 52 9.42 8.40 -7.89
N TRP A 53 8.50 7.44 -7.87
CA TRP A 53 7.84 6.95 -9.08
C TRP A 53 6.67 7.84 -9.50
N LEU A 54 5.82 8.23 -8.55
CA LEU A 54 4.61 9.03 -8.81
C LEU A 54 4.94 10.39 -9.42
N ARG A 55 6.08 11.00 -9.06
CA ARG A 55 6.51 12.29 -9.62
C ARG A 55 6.64 12.32 -11.15
N SER A 56 6.85 11.17 -11.79
CA SER A 56 6.87 11.11 -13.26
C SER A 56 5.51 11.45 -13.89
N HIS A 57 4.45 11.49 -13.09
CA HIS A 57 3.10 11.81 -13.50
C HIS A 57 2.61 13.17 -12.97
N GLY A 58 3.35 13.83 -12.08
CA GLY A 58 2.95 15.15 -11.58
C GLY A 58 3.53 15.51 -10.22
N ARG A 59 2.82 16.37 -9.50
CA ARG A 59 3.21 16.85 -8.17
C ARG A 59 2.71 15.89 -7.11
N VAL A 60 3.60 15.43 -6.24
CA VAL A 60 3.29 14.46 -5.21
C VAL A 60 3.26 15.12 -3.84
N VAL A 61 2.19 14.89 -3.10
CA VAL A 61 2.08 15.17 -1.67
C VAL A 61 2.08 13.83 -0.94
N GLY A 62 3.05 13.66 -0.04
CA GLY A 62 3.15 12.48 0.83
C GLY A 62 2.62 12.81 2.23
N VAL A 63 1.64 12.05 2.69
CA VAL A 63 1.05 12.21 4.04
C VAL A 63 1.43 11.03 4.92
N ASP A 64 1.92 11.32 6.12
CA ASP A 64 2.12 10.31 7.17
C ASP A 64 1.91 10.95 8.55
N VAL A 65 1.53 10.14 9.55
CA VAL A 65 1.38 10.60 10.94
C VAL A 65 2.74 10.69 11.66
N ALA A 66 3.71 9.89 11.20
CA ALA A 66 5.03 9.78 11.80
C ALA A 66 5.96 10.88 11.30
N GLN A 67 6.47 11.68 12.21
CA GLN A 67 7.43 12.73 11.90
C GLN A 67 8.72 12.13 11.31
N GLU A 68 9.16 11.01 11.83
CA GLU A 68 10.36 10.28 11.42
C GLU A 68 10.28 9.85 9.95
N ALA A 69 9.11 9.35 9.51
CA ALA A 69 8.87 9.00 8.10
C ALA A 69 9.05 10.22 7.19
N LEU A 70 8.47 11.35 7.58
CA LEU A 70 8.55 12.59 6.81
C LEU A 70 9.96 13.24 6.80
N GLU A 71 10.79 12.95 7.78
CA GLU A 71 12.20 13.32 7.76
C GLU A 71 12.98 12.57 6.69
N PHE A 72 12.69 11.27 6.49
CA PHE A 72 13.22 10.51 5.35
C PHE A 72 12.74 11.07 4.02
N VAL A 73 11.46 11.45 3.90
CA VAL A 73 10.94 12.10 2.69
C VAL A 73 11.72 13.38 2.39
N ARG A 74 11.88 14.27 3.37
CA ARG A 74 12.64 15.54 3.19
C ARG A 74 14.09 15.30 2.77
N ALA A 75 14.73 14.29 3.37
CA ALA A 75 16.15 14.01 3.10
C ALA A 75 16.40 13.31 1.77
N ARG A 76 15.47 12.47 1.31
CA ARG A 76 15.71 11.54 0.20
C ARG A 76 14.82 11.77 -1.02
N ARG A 77 13.69 12.48 -0.85
CA ARG A 77 12.65 12.69 -1.87
C ARG A 77 12.24 14.17 -1.95
N PRO A 78 13.17 15.07 -2.29
CA PRO A 78 12.91 16.51 -2.30
C PRO A 78 11.79 16.92 -3.27
N GLU A 79 11.45 16.05 -4.21
CA GLU A 79 10.35 16.20 -5.15
C GLU A 79 8.96 15.91 -4.56
N THR A 80 8.88 15.31 -3.36
CA THR A 80 7.63 15.01 -2.67
C THR A 80 7.41 16.02 -1.56
N THR A 81 6.25 16.65 -1.53
CA THR A 81 5.87 17.58 -0.46
C THR A 81 5.38 16.79 0.76
N PRO A 82 6.12 16.74 1.87
CA PRO A 82 5.72 15.99 3.05
C PRO A 82 4.74 16.80 3.91
N VAL A 83 3.62 16.18 4.29
CA VAL A 83 2.59 16.76 5.15
C VAL A 83 2.33 15.80 6.31
N ARG A 84 2.41 16.29 7.55
CA ARG A 84 2.08 15.49 8.74
C ARG A 84 0.58 15.57 9.01
N ALA A 85 -0.13 14.47 8.79
CA ALA A 85 -1.56 14.37 9.07
C ALA A 85 -2.00 12.91 9.22
N SER A 86 -3.17 12.68 9.81
CA SER A 86 -3.87 11.40 9.76
C SER A 86 -4.62 11.28 8.43
N ALA A 87 -4.62 10.08 7.85
CA ALA A 87 -5.48 9.76 6.72
C ALA A 87 -6.98 9.80 7.09
N GLU A 88 -7.31 9.72 8.38
CA GLU A 88 -8.67 9.86 8.92
C GLU A 88 -9.14 11.32 8.96
N GLN A 89 -8.22 12.29 8.79
CA GLN A 89 -8.50 13.73 8.76
C GLN A 89 -7.42 14.43 7.93
N LEU A 90 -7.63 14.52 6.63
CA LEU A 90 -6.69 15.12 5.68
C LEU A 90 -6.84 16.65 5.64
N PRO A 91 -5.73 17.42 5.74
CA PRO A 91 -5.77 18.88 5.77
C PRO A 91 -5.82 19.48 4.35
N PHE A 92 -6.66 18.92 3.48
CA PHE A 92 -6.82 19.36 2.10
C PHE A 92 -8.27 19.69 1.80
N GLU A 93 -8.48 20.57 0.86
CA GLU A 93 -9.79 20.87 0.32
C GLU A 93 -10.37 19.68 -0.46
N ASP A 94 -11.68 19.70 -0.66
CA ASP A 94 -12.36 18.75 -1.52
C ASP A 94 -11.80 18.80 -2.95
N ALA A 95 -11.69 17.65 -3.59
CA ALA A 95 -11.22 17.54 -4.98
C ALA A 95 -9.80 18.11 -5.23
N ALA A 96 -8.94 18.11 -4.19
CA ALA A 96 -7.58 18.62 -4.28
C ALA A 96 -6.65 17.78 -5.16
N PHE A 97 -6.96 16.50 -5.39
CA PHE A 97 -6.08 15.55 -6.07
C PHE A 97 -6.75 14.86 -7.24
N ASP A 98 -5.95 14.56 -8.27
CA ASP A 98 -6.37 13.78 -9.45
C ASP A 98 -6.31 12.29 -9.17
N VAL A 99 -5.28 11.85 -8.43
CA VAL A 99 -5.03 10.47 -8.04
C VAL A 99 -4.62 10.39 -6.58
N ALA A 100 -5.10 9.38 -5.86
CA ALA A 100 -4.63 9.02 -4.53
C ALA A 100 -4.17 7.56 -4.50
N VAL A 101 -3.11 7.29 -3.76
CA VAL A 101 -2.65 5.92 -3.49
C VAL A 101 -2.53 5.70 -1.98
N GLY A 102 -2.89 4.49 -1.53
CA GLY A 102 -2.71 4.03 -0.16
C GLY A 102 -2.17 2.60 -0.17
N ILE A 103 -0.94 2.42 0.27
CA ILE A 103 -0.27 1.12 0.30
C ILE A 103 -0.04 0.73 1.76
N THR A 104 -0.70 -0.34 2.19
CA THR A 104 -0.70 -0.78 3.60
C THR A 104 -1.10 0.33 4.58
N LEU A 105 -2.00 1.21 4.13
CA LEU A 105 -2.51 2.35 4.89
C LEU A 105 -3.66 1.96 5.81
N LEU A 106 -4.77 1.47 5.23
CA LEU A 106 -6.00 1.16 5.96
C LEU A 106 -5.79 0.05 6.99
N TYR A 107 -4.84 -0.80 6.75
CA TYR A 107 -4.38 -1.84 7.64
C TYR A 107 -3.90 -1.31 9.01
N THR A 108 -3.42 -0.06 9.09
CA THR A 108 -2.84 0.55 10.29
C THR A 108 -3.71 1.61 10.95
N VAL A 109 -4.67 2.22 10.25
CA VAL A 109 -5.55 3.26 10.78
C VAL A 109 -6.55 2.71 11.81
N HIS A 110 -7.09 3.59 12.65
CA HIS A 110 -8.11 3.22 13.62
C HIS A 110 -9.49 3.07 12.97
N ASP A 111 -9.87 4.05 12.15
CA ASP A 111 -11.15 4.13 11.45
C ASP A 111 -10.90 4.14 9.93
N ASP A 112 -11.03 2.97 9.32
CA ASP A 112 -10.86 2.81 7.88
C ASP A 112 -12.00 3.43 7.06
N VAL A 113 -13.19 3.57 7.65
CA VAL A 113 -14.32 4.24 7.01
C VAL A 113 -14.05 5.74 6.94
N ALA A 114 -13.57 6.35 8.04
CA ALA A 114 -13.18 7.75 8.06
C ALA A 114 -12.05 8.03 7.07
N ALA A 115 -10.99 7.18 7.07
CA ALA A 115 -9.86 7.32 6.15
C ALA A 115 -10.29 7.22 4.68
N LEU A 116 -11.15 6.26 4.34
CA LEU A 116 -11.69 6.13 2.98
C LEU A 116 -12.60 7.30 2.61
N GLY A 117 -13.40 7.81 3.53
CA GLY A 117 -14.22 9.01 3.34
C GLY A 117 -13.37 10.24 3.00
N GLU A 118 -12.29 10.45 3.73
CA GLU A 118 -11.34 11.54 3.49
C GLU A 118 -10.62 11.39 2.14
N LEU A 119 -10.14 10.17 1.83
CA LEU A 119 -9.52 9.89 0.53
C LEU A 119 -10.53 10.13 -0.62
N ALA A 120 -11.77 9.71 -0.47
CA ALA A 120 -12.83 9.97 -1.45
C ALA A 120 -13.12 11.47 -1.57
N ARG A 121 -13.14 12.22 -0.46
CA ARG A 121 -13.40 13.65 -0.44
C ARG A 121 -12.34 14.44 -1.19
N VAL A 122 -11.07 14.12 -0.95
CA VAL A 122 -9.95 14.88 -1.54
C VAL A 122 -9.63 14.50 -2.98
N VAL A 123 -10.09 13.37 -3.50
CA VAL A 123 -9.98 13.02 -4.93
C VAL A 123 -11.08 13.71 -5.69
N ARG A 124 -10.75 14.35 -6.84
CA ARG A 124 -11.75 15.04 -7.68
C ARG A 124 -12.69 14.07 -8.39
N SER A 125 -13.83 14.56 -8.88
CA SER A 125 -14.69 13.81 -9.79
C SER A 125 -13.91 13.38 -11.04
N GLY A 126 -14.10 12.13 -11.47
CA GLY A 126 -13.31 11.49 -12.52
C GLY A 126 -11.89 11.07 -12.11
N GLY A 127 -11.45 11.44 -10.90
CA GLY A 127 -10.17 11.03 -10.35
C GLY A 127 -10.17 9.57 -9.88
N ALA A 128 -8.99 9.03 -9.64
CA ALA A 128 -8.82 7.63 -9.26
C ALA A 128 -8.11 7.45 -7.92
N MET A 129 -8.41 6.32 -7.26
CA MET A 129 -7.73 5.86 -6.07
C MET A 129 -7.27 4.42 -6.26
N LEU A 130 -6.08 4.10 -5.75
CA LEU A 130 -5.60 2.73 -5.61
C LEU A 130 -5.28 2.45 -4.15
N LEU A 131 -5.82 1.35 -3.66
CA LEU A 131 -5.51 0.78 -2.35
C LEU A 131 -4.87 -0.58 -2.54
N LEU A 132 -3.79 -0.84 -1.81
CA LEU A 132 -3.16 -2.17 -1.74
C LEU A 132 -2.95 -2.52 -0.27
N GLU A 133 -3.76 -3.45 0.25
CA GLU A 133 -3.81 -3.79 1.67
C GLU A 133 -3.45 -5.25 1.91
N PRO A 134 -2.91 -5.62 3.08
CA PRO A 134 -2.68 -7.01 3.46
C PRO A 134 -3.98 -7.82 3.43
N ALA A 135 -3.91 -9.01 2.82
CA ALA A 135 -5.06 -9.89 2.69
C ALA A 135 -5.14 -10.92 3.82
N PHE A 136 -6.36 -11.34 4.11
CA PHE A 136 -6.76 -12.42 5.00
C PHE A 136 -6.21 -12.36 6.44
N GLU A 137 -7.11 -12.21 7.39
CA GLU A 137 -6.80 -12.24 8.82
C GLU A 137 -6.11 -13.56 9.22
N SER A 138 -6.40 -14.66 8.50
CA SER A 138 -5.73 -15.95 8.70
C SER A 138 -4.22 -15.95 8.37
N LEU A 139 -3.74 -14.94 7.65
CA LEU A 139 -2.32 -14.75 7.34
C LEU A 139 -1.61 -13.79 8.32
N ARG A 140 -2.29 -13.30 9.37
CA ARG A 140 -1.70 -12.45 10.40
C ARG A 140 -0.53 -13.15 11.09
N ARG A 141 0.57 -12.41 11.29
CA ARG A 141 1.84 -12.88 11.85
C ARG A 141 2.41 -11.86 12.84
N GLY A 142 3.52 -12.21 13.50
CA GLY A 142 4.23 -11.33 14.43
C GLY A 142 4.65 -10.00 13.82
N HIS A 143 4.99 -9.96 12.54
CA HIS A 143 5.30 -8.71 11.82
C HIS A 143 4.14 -7.70 11.84
N ASP A 144 2.90 -8.15 11.76
CA ASP A 144 1.72 -7.25 11.84
C ASP A 144 1.69 -6.44 13.15
N VAL A 145 2.19 -7.03 14.24
CA VAL A 145 2.28 -6.33 15.53
C VAL A 145 3.34 -5.24 15.48
N THR A 146 4.50 -5.53 14.89
CA THR A 146 5.63 -4.58 14.78
C THR A 146 5.25 -3.33 13.97
N VAL A 147 4.44 -3.49 12.93
CA VAL A 147 3.98 -2.37 12.10
C VAL A 147 2.63 -1.80 12.57
N HIS A 148 2.15 -2.18 13.75
CA HIS A 148 0.87 -1.78 14.33
C HIS A 148 -0.34 -2.11 13.44
N GLY A 149 -0.25 -3.21 12.69
CA GLY A 149 -1.34 -3.68 11.83
C GLY A 149 -2.57 -4.09 12.64
N ARG A 150 -3.71 -3.51 12.32
CA ARG A 150 -4.97 -3.68 13.05
C ARG A 150 -5.87 -4.73 12.44
N ARG A 151 -5.97 -4.76 11.10
CA ARG A 151 -6.85 -5.65 10.35
C ARG A 151 -6.27 -6.00 8.99
N ARG A 152 -6.70 -7.13 8.46
CA ARG A 152 -6.41 -7.55 7.09
C ARG A 152 -7.73 -7.71 6.35
N TYR A 153 -7.71 -7.53 5.05
CA TYR A 153 -8.93 -7.40 4.25
C TYR A 153 -9.16 -8.62 3.35
N ARG A 154 -10.44 -8.91 3.09
CA ARG A 154 -10.84 -9.69 1.93
C ARG A 154 -11.22 -8.76 0.79
N ARG A 155 -11.09 -9.23 -0.44
CA ARG A 155 -11.37 -8.45 -1.65
C ARG A 155 -12.76 -7.79 -1.62
N HIS A 156 -13.80 -8.55 -1.26
CA HIS A 156 -15.17 -8.04 -1.22
C HIS A 156 -15.39 -7.04 -0.07
N GLU A 157 -14.68 -7.19 1.04
CA GLU A 157 -14.76 -6.28 2.19
C GLU A 157 -14.18 -4.91 1.83
N LEU A 158 -12.95 -4.89 1.27
CA LEU A 158 -12.30 -3.63 0.87
C LEU A 158 -13.07 -2.94 -0.27
N ALA A 159 -13.56 -3.71 -1.24
CA ALA A 159 -14.38 -3.17 -2.32
C ALA A 159 -15.71 -2.57 -1.80
N ARG A 160 -16.35 -3.24 -0.83
CA ARG A 160 -17.57 -2.72 -0.19
C ARG A 160 -17.31 -1.45 0.60
N LEU A 161 -16.23 -1.39 1.37
CA LEU A 161 -15.85 -0.20 2.11
C LEU A 161 -15.64 0.99 1.17
N ALA A 162 -14.89 0.80 0.07
CA ALA A 162 -14.69 1.83 -0.93
C ALA A 162 -16.03 2.31 -1.54
N ALA A 163 -16.93 1.39 -1.86
CA ALA A 163 -18.25 1.74 -2.40
C ALA A 163 -19.11 2.52 -1.38
N LEU A 164 -19.08 2.15 -0.10
CA LEU A 164 -19.80 2.86 0.96
C LEU A 164 -19.27 4.27 1.21
N SER A 165 -17.99 4.54 0.87
CA SER A 165 -17.38 5.87 0.92
C SER A 165 -17.67 6.72 -0.32
N GLY A 166 -18.62 6.32 -1.18
CA GLY A 166 -19.02 7.06 -2.37
C GLY A 166 -18.12 6.86 -3.60
N LEU A 167 -17.24 5.85 -3.56
CA LEU A 167 -16.36 5.52 -4.66
C LEU A 167 -16.95 4.44 -5.56
N ARG A 168 -16.77 4.56 -6.86
CA ARG A 168 -17.10 3.52 -7.81
C ARG A 168 -15.92 2.57 -8.00
N VAL A 169 -16.05 1.34 -7.50
CA VAL A 169 -15.04 0.31 -7.67
C VAL A 169 -14.93 -0.09 -9.14
N ARG A 170 -13.77 0.11 -9.72
CA ARG A 170 -13.44 -0.25 -11.11
C ARG A 170 -12.81 -1.62 -11.19
N ARG A 171 -12.03 -1.97 -10.18
CA ARG A 171 -11.37 -3.26 -10.09
C ARG A 171 -11.10 -3.64 -8.64
N ALA A 172 -11.24 -4.93 -8.33
CA ALA A 172 -10.82 -5.52 -7.07
C ALA A 172 -10.20 -6.90 -7.33
N THR A 173 -8.95 -7.10 -6.96
CA THR A 173 -8.20 -8.35 -7.19
C THR A 173 -7.27 -8.63 -6.03
N TYR A 174 -6.77 -9.87 -5.92
CA TYR A 174 -5.63 -10.15 -5.05
C TYR A 174 -4.33 -9.95 -5.81
N ALA A 175 -3.23 -9.91 -5.07
CA ALA A 175 -1.86 -9.86 -5.60
C ALA A 175 -0.95 -10.73 -4.74
N TYR A 176 0.19 -11.11 -5.30
CA TYR A 176 1.19 -11.98 -4.68
C TYR A 176 0.61 -13.34 -4.29
N SER A 177 -0.09 -13.99 -5.24
CA SER A 177 -0.74 -15.29 -5.06
C SER A 177 0.27 -16.40 -4.75
N PHE A 178 1.46 -16.35 -5.35
CA PHE A 178 2.54 -17.30 -5.12
C PHE A 178 3.07 -17.29 -3.68
N LEU A 179 2.87 -16.19 -2.95
CA LEU A 179 3.24 -16.09 -1.53
C LEU A 179 2.16 -16.64 -0.60
N ALA A 180 0.93 -16.87 -1.04
CA ALA A 180 -0.16 -17.28 -0.16
C ALA A 180 0.08 -18.64 0.51
N PRO A 181 0.56 -19.70 -0.20
CA PRO A 181 0.85 -20.98 0.43
C PRO A 181 1.95 -20.90 1.51
N PRO A 182 3.15 -20.35 1.23
CA PRO A 182 4.17 -20.25 2.26
C PRO A 182 3.77 -19.32 3.42
N ALA A 183 3.05 -18.24 3.17
CA ALA A 183 2.54 -17.35 4.21
C ALA A 183 1.54 -18.06 5.13
N ALA A 184 0.66 -18.90 4.59
CA ALA A 184 -0.27 -19.71 5.37
C ALA A 184 0.45 -20.71 6.28
N VAL A 185 1.46 -21.40 5.77
CA VAL A 185 2.29 -22.32 6.55
C VAL A 185 2.97 -21.57 7.69
N LEU A 186 3.64 -20.45 7.39
CA LEU A 186 4.32 -19.64 8.39
C LEU A 186 3.35 -19.12 9.47
N ALA A 187 2.17 -18.64 9.07
CA ALA A 187 1.16 -18.17 10.02
C ALA A 187 0.65 -19.29 10.95
N VAL A 188 0.53 -20.53 10.45
CA VAL A 188 0.18 -21.69 11.28
C VAL A 188 1.32 -22.06 12.25
N VAL A 189 2.55 -22.07 11.77
CA VAL A 189 3.74 -22.38 12.59
C VAL A 189 3.90 -21.36 13.72
N GLU A 190 3.80 -20.08 13.41
CA GLU A 190 3.90 -18.99 14.40
C GLU A 190 2.79 -19.08 15.47
N ARG A 191 1.55 -19.41 15.08
CA ARG A 191 0.43 -19.58 16.03
C ARG A 191 0.56 -20.80 16.94
N ARG A 192 1.25 -21.85 16.49
CA ARG A 192 1.48 -23.08 17.28
C ARG A 192 2.74 -23.00 18.14
N GLY A 193 3.63 -22.07 17.85
CA GLY A 193 4.85 -21.85 18.62
C GLY A 193 4.53 -21.23 19.99
N THR A 194 5.21 -21.69 21.04
CA THR A 194 5.04 -21.20 22.42
C THR A 194 5.64 -19.80 22.65
N ASN A 195 6.46 -19.32 21.71
CA ASN A 195 7.00 -17.95 21.69
C ASN A 195 6.75 -17.36 20.31
N PRO A 196 5.87 -16.35 20.17
CA PRO A 196 5.88 -15.56 18.96
C PRO A 196 7.29 -14.94 18.83
N PRO A 197 7.93 -15.02 17.65
CA PRO A 197 9.25 -14.45 17.48
C PRO A 197 9.16 -12.93 17.71
N ARG A 198 9.62 -12.48 18.88
CA ARG A 198 9.89 -11.08 19.13
C ARG A 198 10.99 -10.69 18.15
N GLY A 199 10.67 -9.86 17.15
CA GLY A 199 11.63 -9.45 16.14
C GLY A 199 11.89 -10.53 15.08
N ALA A 200 10.86 -11.24 14.61
CA ALA A 200 10.94 -11.88 13.29
C ALA A 200 11.36 -10.79 12.33
N GLY A 201 12.63 -10.86 11.87
CA GLY A 201 13.21 -9.87 10.99
C GLY A 201 12.22 -9.59 9.85
N SER A 202 12.12 -8.35 9.47
CA SER A 202 11.27 -7.95 8.35
C SER A 202 11.52 -8.92 7.20
N ASP A 203 10.47 -9.39 6.52
CA ASP A 203 10.63 -10.22 5.30
C ASP A 203 11.50 -9.49 4.24
N VAL A 204 11.76 -8.20 4.44
CA VAL A 204 12.67 -7.31 3.69
C VAL A 204 14.15 -7.75 3.78
N ASP A 205 14.58 -8.42 4.84
CA ASP A 205 16.02 -8.75 5.03
C ASP A 205 16.49 -9.98 4.22
N ARG A 206 15.61 -10.63 3.48
CA ARG A 206 15.92 -11.88 2.75
C ARG A 206 16.29 -11.65 1.30
N ARG A 207 17.39 -10.95 1.03
CA ARG A 207 17.90 -10.67 -0.33
C ARG A 207 18.07 -11.92 -1.21
N ALA A 208 18.39 -13.08 -0.63
CA ALA A 208 18.52 -14.32 -1.39
C ALA A 208 17.20 -14.74 -2.09
N LEU A 209 16.05 -14.31 -1.58
CA LEU A 209 14.75 -14.60 -2.18
C LEU A 209 14.37 -13.64 -3.31
N ASP A 210 15.06 -12.52 -3.47
CA ASP A 210 14.79 -11.52 -4.52
C ASP A 210 14.91 -12.15 -5.91
N GLN A 211 15.92 -13.00 -6.12
CA GLN A 211 16.16 -13.67 -7.40
C GLN A 211 15.01 -14.62 -7.80
N VAL A 212 14.31 -15.19 -6.81
CA VAL A 212 13.18 -16.10 -7.04
C VAL A 212 11.86 -15.33 -7.11
N PHE A 213 11.64 -14.40 -6.19
CA PHE A 213 10.36 -13.72 -6.09
C PHE A 213 10.15 -12.61 -7.12
N ALA A 214 11.21 -11.93 -7.55
CA ALA A 214 11.08 -10.89 -8.56
C ALA A 214 10.52 -11.41 -9.91
N PRO A 215 11.02 -12.52 -10.50
CA PRO A 215 10.44 -13.06 -11.72
C PRO A 215 9.02 -13.59 -11.54
N LEU A 216 8.71 -14.23 -10.41
CA LEU A 216 7.35 -14.71 -10.10
C LEU A 216 6.37 -13.53 -10.00
N ALA A 217 6.73 -12.50 -9.26
CA ALA A 217 5.94 -11.28 -9.12
C ALA A 217 5.76 -10.57 -10.48
N GLY A 218 6.80 -10.53 -11.30
CA GLY A 218 6.73 -9.99 -12.65
C GLY A 218 5.82 -10.80 -13.58
N ALA A 219 5.80 -12.12 -13.46
CA ALA A 219 4.90 -12.99 -14.22
C ALA A 219 3.45 -12.79 -13.78
N GLU A 220 3.17 -12.79 -12.47
CA GLU A 220 1.84 -12.54 -11.93
C GLU A 220 1.34 -11.14 -12.31
N ARG A 221 2.19 -10.11 -12.24
CA ARG A 221 1.83 -8.75 -12.65
C ARG A 221 1.39 -8.68 -14.11
N ARG A 222 2.10 -9.37 -15.04
CA ARG A 222 1.68 -9.46 -16.46
C ARG A 222 0.34 -10.15 -16.62
N TRP A 223 0.07 -11.18 -15.82
CA TRP A 223 -1.24 -11.85 -15.78
C TRP A 223 -2.32 -10.88 -15.26
N LEU A 224 -2.04 -10.17 -14.18
CA LEU A 224 -2.94 -9.19 -13.56
C LEU A 224 -3.31 -8.01 -14.48
N ILE A 225 -2.58 -7.73 -15.54
CA ILE A 225 -3.00 -6.68 -16.50
C ILE A 225 -4.38 -7.01 -17.12
N ARG A 226 -4.70 -8.28 -17.32
CA ARG A 226 -5.91 -8.72 -18.02
C ARG A 226 -6.85 -9.60 -17.19
N HIS A 227 -6.37 -10.19 -16.11
CA HIS A 227 -7.09 -11.17 -15.31
C HIS A 227 -7.01 -10.81 -13.83
N ASP A 228 -7.99 -11.27 -13.07
CA ASP A 228 -7.92 -11.21 -11.60
C ASP A 228 -7.39 -12.52 -11.04
N VAL A 229 -6.78 -12.49 -9.86
CA VAL A 229 -6.41 -13.70 -9.12
C VAL A 229 -7.34 -13.89 -7.92
N PRO A 230 -7.72 -15.15 -7.64
CA PRO A 230 -8.71 -15.44 -6.60
C PRO A 230 -8.18 -15.38 -5.17
N VAL A 231 -6.86 -15.43 -4.99
CA VAL A 231 -6.16 -15.45 -3.69
C VAL A 231 -4.79 -14.79 -3.82
N GLY A 232 -4.30 -14.20 -2.75
CA GLY A 232 -2.96 -13.58 -2.66
C GLY A 232 -2.70 -13.09 -1.25
N THR A 233 -1.50 -12.61 -0.98
CA THR A 233 -1.15 -12.03 0.33
C THR A 233 -1.52 -10.56 0.46
N SER A 234 -1.87 -9.92 -0.66
CA SER A 234 -2.38 -8.55 -0.70
C SER A 234 -3.68 -8.48 -1.50
N VAL A 235 -4.50 -7.50 -1.21
CA VAL A 235 -5.71 -7.15 -1.96
C VAL A 235 -5.56 -5.76 -2.55
N ALA A 236 -5.81 -5.61 -3.85
CA ALA A 236 -5.79 -4.34 -4.56
C ALA A 236 -7.20 -3.92 -4.95
N VAL A 237 -7.54 -2.66 -4.71
CA VAL A 237 -8.78 -2.04 -5.19
C VAL A 237 -8.43 -0.76 -5.94
N VAL A 238 -8.93 -0.65 -7.17
CA VAL A 238 -8.94 0.61 -7.92
C VAL A 238 -10.38 1.11 -7.95
N ALA A 239 -10.56 2.36 -7.57
CA ALA A 239 -11.87 3.00 -7.56
C ALA A 239 -11.77 4.42 -8.14
N THR A 240 -12.90 4.98 -8.58
CA THR A 240 -13.01 6.37 -9.05
C THR A 240 -14.05 7.11 -8.24
N ARG A 241 -13.87 8.40 -8.08
CA ARG A 241 -14.93 9.30 -7.66
C ARG A 241 -15.72 9.73 -8.91
N ASP A 242 -17.05 9.45 -8.90
CA ASP A 242 -17.94 9.87 -10.00
C ASP A 242 -18.35 11.34 -9.86
#